data_0464e7cc952267661748f418f96d08da
#
_entry.id   0464e7cc952267661748f418f96d08da
#
_cell.length_a   1.000
_cell.length_b   1.000
_cell.length_c   1.000
_cell.angle_alpha   90.00
_cell.angle_beta   90.00
_cell.angle_gamma   90.00
#
_symmetry.space_group_name_H-M   'P 1'
#
loop_
_entity.id
_entity.type
_entity.pdbx_description
1 polymer ?
#
loop_
_entity_poly.entity_id
_entity_poly.type
_entity_poly.pdbx_seq_one_letter_code
_entity_poly.pdbx_strand_id
1 'polypeptide(L)'
;MTLKNFEFNVIENDKFARTGIIETHRGNIQTPAFMPVGTQATVKACLIDDVIKTGSEIILSNTYHLMIRPGVDRIISAGGLHKFMNCKLPILTDSGGFQVMSLSKLNKVDREKGAIFNSHVDGKKFILSPEESIRVQKGLDSDIVMIMDECPKKTTDYDVINKSMELSIYWAERSKIAFGLNPHKGLFGIVQGGLFKDLRTKSLNELIKIGFDGYAIGGLAVGESQNEMFSVLDDLKNIMPDDKPRYLMGVGTPADILGAVKRGVDMFDCVMPTRSGRTGLAFTWNGRINIKNNKFKNDNEPLDPNCSNLNLNKYSKNYLNHLFNTNEILGSTLLTLHNINFYQELMSSIRENIKKGTFDKFHDEYIDKL
;
A
#
# COMPACT_ATOMS: atom_id res chain seq x y z
N MET A 1 -23.41 -0.32 20.69
CA MET A 1 -22.09 -1.01 20.63
C MET A 1 -21.02 0.05 20.73
N THR A 2 -20.12 -0.05 21.71
CA THR A 2 -18.91 0.80 21.77
C THR A 2 -18.01 0.46 20.58
N LEU A 3 -17.55 1.49 19.87
CA LEU A 3 -16.58 1.29 18.77
C LEU A 3 -15.28 0.73 19.35
N LYS A 4 -14.68 -0.25 18.65
CA LYS A 4 -13.35 -0.77 19.01
C LYS A 4 -12.28 0.32 18.81
N ASN A 5 -11.27 0.33 19.68
CA ASN A 5 -10.08 1.16 19.49
C ASN A 5 -9.20 0.59 18.38
N PHE A 6 -8.35 1.45 17.82
CA PHE A 6 -7.27 1.03 16.95
C PHE A 6 -6.15 0.45 17.83
N GLU A 7 -5.82 -0.83 17.63
CA GLU A 7 -4.79 -1.53 18.40
C GLU A 7 -3.99 -2.45 17.48
N PHE A 8 -2.73 -2.67 17.82
CA PHE A 8 -1.87 -3.63 17.14
C PHE A 8 -1.26 -4.61 18.14
N ASN A 9 -1.43 -5.88 17.87
CA ASN A 9 -0.93 -6.96 18.71
C ASN A 9 -0.07 -7.91 17.87
N VAL A 10 1.21 -8.05 18.22
CA VAL A 10 2.10 -9.08 17.65
C VAL A 10 1.71 -10.42 18.24
N ILE A 11 1.59 -11.45 17.40
CA ILE A 11 1.15 -12.79 17.78
C ILE A 11 2.35 -13.75 17.84
N GLU A 12 3.14 -13.82 16.76
CA GLU A 12 4.29 -14.72 16.64
C GLU A 12 5.43 -14.04 15.89
N ASN A 13 6.65 -14.49 16.17
CA ASN A 13 7.86 -14.02 15.50
C ASN A 13 8.70 -15.21 15.01
N ASP A 14 9.28 -15.06 13.83
CA ASP A 14 10.39 -15.90 13.33
C ASP A 14 11.54 -14.95 12.97
N LYS A 15 12.47 -14.75 13.90
CA LYS A 15 13.50 -13.71 13.89
C LYS A 15 12.87 -12.31 13.82
N PHE A 16 13.12 -11.55 12.73
CA PHE A 16 12.49 -10.23 12.50
C PHE A 16 11.12 -10.35 11.82
N ALA A 17 10.86 -11.42 11.07
CA ALA A 17 9.55 -11.66 10.48
C ALA A 17 8.52 -11.88 11.60
N ARG A 18 7.37 -11.25 11.50
CA ARG A 18 6.36 -11.31 12.55
C ARG A 18 4.95 -11.38 12.00
N THR A 19 4.06 -12.03 12.75
CA THR A 19 2.62 -11.97 12.51
C THR A 19 1.96 -11.16 13.59
N GLY A 20 0.89 -10.46 13.24
CA GLY A 20 0.11 -9.69 14.19
C GLY A 20 -1.32 -9.48 13.71
N ILE A 21 -2.07 -8.72 14.51
CA ILE A 21 -3.43 -8.29 14.20
C ILE A 21 -3.54 -6.79 14.48
N ILE A 22 -3.97 -6.04 13.47
CA ILE A 22 -4.44 -4.67 13.65
C ILE A 22 -5.95 -4.74 13.85
N GLU A 23 -6.42 -4.28 15.01
CA GLU A 23 -7.85 -4.17 15.30
C GLU A 23 -8.36 -2.79 14.89
N THR A 24 -9.45 -2.77 14.13
CA THR A 24 -10.17 -1.55 13.77
C THR A 24 -11.65 -1.71 14.11
N HIS A 25 -12.40 -0.62 14.15
CA HIS A 25 -13.84 -0.71 14.37
C HIS A 25 -14.61 -1.34 13.18
N ARG A 26 -13.94 -1.53 12.02
CA ARG A 26 -14.54 -2.15 10.81
C ARG A 26 -14.04 -3.58 10.55
N GLY A 27 -13.12 -4.06 11.33
CA GLY A 27 -12.61 -5.43 11.20
C GLY A 27 -11.16 -5.55 11.64
N ASN A 28 -10.68 -6.77 11.67
CA ASN A 28 -9.30 -7.09 12.00
C ASN A 28 -8.51 -7.28 10.72
N ILE A 29 -7.23 -6.90 10.75
CA ILE A 29 -6.30 -7.05 9.64
C ILE A 29 -5.16 -7.94 10.15
N GLN A 30 -5.00 -9.12 9.58
CA GLN A 30 -3.88 -10.00 9.88
C GLN A 30 -2.63 -9.52 9.15
N THR A 31 -1.53 -9.35 9.87
CA THR A 31 -0.24 -8.96 9.29
C THR A 31 0.73 -10.16 9.22
N PRO A 32 1.64 -10.23 8.23
CA PRO A 32 1.78 -9.29 7.12
C PRO A 32 0.55 -9.22 6.23
N ALA A 33 0.23 -8.02 5.74
CA ALA A 33 -0.95 -7.72 4.94
C ALA A 33 -0.60 -7.00 3.63
N PHE A 34 -1.28 -7.35 2.55
CA PHE A 34 -1.21 -6.62 1.28
C PHE A 34 -2.52 -5.89 1.01
N MET A 35 -2.43 -4.60 0.71
CA MET A 35 -3.57 -3.72 0.44
C MET A 35 -3.75 -3.50 -1.06
N PRO A 36 -4.79 -4.07 -1.70
CA PRO A 36 -5.15 -3.71 -3.06
C PRO A 36 -5.47 -2.22 -3.18
N VAL A 37 -4.96 -1.57 -4.24
CA VAL A 37 -5.10 -0.12 -4.41
C VAL A 37 -6.39 0.23 -5.13
N GLY A 38 -7.26 0.95 -4.42
CA GLY A 38 -8.54 1.52 -4.89
C GLY A 38 -8.45 3.02 -5.15
N THR A 39 -7.66 3.46 -6.15
CA THR A 39 -7.26 4.85 -6.40
C THR A 39 -8.41 5.86 -6.40
N GLN A 40 -9.52 5.55 -7.07
CA GLN A 40 -10.68 6.43 -7.26
C GLN A 40 -11.96 5.76 -6.74
N ALA A 41 -11.95 5.35 -5.49
CA ALA A 41 -13.02 4.59 -4.85
C ALA A 41 -13.36 3.29 -5.61
N THR A 42 -12.36 2.67 -6.24
CA THR A 42 -12.52 1.37 -6.89
C THR A 42 -11.18 0.68 -7.07
N VAL A 43 -11.12 -0.60 -6.75
CA VAL A 43 -10.05 -1.49 -7.22
C VAL A 43 -10.30 -1.75 -8.69
N LYS A 44 -9.42 -1.23 -9.55
CA LYS A 44 -9.67 -1.19 -11.00
C LYS A 44 -9.98 -2.56 -11.58
N ALA A 45 -11.03 -2.62 -12.40
CA ALA A 45 -11.56 -3.82 -13.07
C ALA A 45 -12.14 -4.90 -12.13
N CYS A 46 -12.41 -4.59 -10.87
CA CYS A 46 -12.96 -5.55 -9.91
C CYS A 46 -14.19 -4.99 -9.18
N LEU A 47 -15.15 -5.84 -8.91
CA LEU A 47 -16.18 -5.58 -7.90
C LEU A 47 -15.54 -5.72 -6.51
N ILE A 48 -15.98 -4.89 -5.57
CA ILE A 48 -15.43 -4.94 -4.21
C ILE A 48 -15.70 -6.28 -3.51
N ASP A 49 -16.85 -6.88 -3.75
CA ASP A 49 -17.20 -8.19 -3.19
C ASP A 49 -16.25 -9.30 -3.70
N ASP A 50 -15.78 -9.20 -4.94
CA ASP A 50 -14.82 -10.17 -5.48
C ASP A 50 -13.42 -9.94 -4.91
N VAL A 51 -13.04 -8.68 -4.65
CA VAL A 51 -11.81 -8.36 -3.92
C VAL A 51 -11.85 -8.94 -2.50
N ILE A 52 -12.98 -8.81 -1.79
CA ILE A 52 -13.17 -9.43 -0.46
C ILE A 52 -13.00 -10.96 -0.53
N LYS A 53 -13.58 -11.61 -1.54
CA LYS A 53 -13.47 -13.07 -1.73
C LYS A 53 -12.04 -13.57 -2.00
N THR A 54 -11.11 -12.69 -2.40
CA THR A 54 -9.69 -13.07 -2.50
C THR A 54 -8.99 -13.18 -1.14
N GLY A 55 -9.66 -12.85 -0.05
CA GLY A 55 -9.08 -12.79 1.30
C GLY A 55 -8.46 -11.43 1.65
N SER A 56 -8.74 -10.38 0.87
CA SER A 56 -8.33 -9.01 1.23
C SER A 56 -9.07 -8.54 2.47
N GLU A 57 -8.34 -8.07 3.48
CA GLU A 57 -8.87 -7.60 4.76
C GLU A 57 -8.81 -6.06 4.90
N ILE A 58 -8.12 -5.40 4.01
CA ILE A 58 -7.96 -3.94 3.93
C ILE A 58 -7.70 -3.53 2.48
N ILE A 59 -8.09 -2.32 2.10
CA ILE A 59 -7.71 -1.69 0.84
C ILE A 59 -7.09 -0.32 1.07
N LEU A 60 -6.35 0.18 0.07
CA LEU A 60 -5.82 1.53 0.06
C LEU A 60 -6.59 2.40 -0.93
N SER A 61 -6.88 3.65 -0.57
CA SER A 61 -7.41 4.67 -1.49
C SER A 61 -6.57 5.95 -1.46
N ASN A 62 -6.56 6.68 -2.58
CA ASN A 62 -5.66 7.82 -2.72
C ASN A 62 -6.39 9.16 -2.49
N THR A 63 -5.99 9.86 -1.45
CA THR A 63 -6.53 11.16 -1.03
C THR A 63 -6.51 12.20 -2.14
N TYR A 64 -5.38 12.36 -2.83
CA TYR A 64 -5.25 13.31 -3.94
C TYR A 64 -6.32 13.12 -5.01
N HIS A 65 -6.49 11.88 -5.49
CA HIS A 65 -7.45 11.58 -6.55
C HIS A 65 -8.89 11.82 -6.11
N LEU A 66 -9.24 11.41 -4.91
CA LEU A 66 -10.59 11.56 -4.36
C LEU A 66 -10.93 13.02 -4.02
N MET A 67 -9.96 13.81 -3.60
CA MET A 67 -10.10 15.23 -3.35
C MET A 67 -10.40 16.00 -4.65
N ILE A 68 -9.70 15.66 -5.75
CA ILE A 68 -9.92 16.31 -7.05
C ILE A 68 -11.22 15.82 -7.70
N ARG A 69 -11.45 14.53 -7.70
CA ARG A 69 -12.60 13.89 -8.32
C ARG A 69 -12.99 12.61 -7.58
N PRO A 70 -14.21 12.49 -7.05
CA PRO A 70 -15.36 13.35 -7.25
C PRO A 70 -15.42 14.60 -6.38
N GLY A 71 -14.45 14.82 -5.49
CA GLY A 71 -14.44 15.84 -4.45
C GLY A 71 -14.88 15.29 -3.10
N VAL A 72 -14.24 15.76 -2.02
CA VAL A 72 -14.49 15.23 -0.68
C VAL A 72 -15.92 15.46 -0.19
N ASP A 73 -16.52 16.61 -0.52
CA ASP A 73 -17.88 16.96 -0.07
C ASP A 73 -18.94 15.99 -0.62
N ARG A 74 -18.76 15.50 -1.86
CA ARG A 74 -19.61 14.48 -2.45
C ARG A 74 -19.51 13.15 -1.70
N ILE A 75 -18.33 12.77 -1.26
CA ILE A 75 -18.10 11.53 -0.51
C ILE A 75 -18.67 11.67 0.91
N ILE A 76 -18.48 12.83 1.55
CA ILE A 76 -19.08 13.12 2.85
C ILE A 76 -20.62 13.02 2.78
N SER A 77 -21.24 13.63 1.75
CA SER A 77 -22.69 13.59 1.58
C SER A 77 -23.23 12.17 1.32
N ALA A 78 -22.41 11.28 0.78
CA ALA A 78 -22.72 9.85 0.62
C ALA A 78 -22.53 9.03 1.90
N GLY A 79 -22.01 9.64 2.99
CA GLY A 79 -21.76 9.00 4.27
C GLY A 79 -20.39 8.33 4.39
N GLY A 80 -19.39 8.89 3.72
CA GLY A 80 -18.00 8.43 3.73
C GLY A 80 -17.68 7.46 2.59
N LEU A 81 -16.38 7.15 2.44
CA LEU A 81 -15.88 6.34 1.33
C LEU A 81 -16.45 4.91 1.34
N HIS A 82 -16.61 4.32 2.52
CA HIS A 82 -17.17 2.99 2.69
C HIS A 82 -18.59 2.86 2.10
N LYS A 83 -19.47 3.82 2.41
CA LYS A 83 -20.82 3.85 1.84
C LYS A 83 -20.80 4.20 0.37
N PHE A 84 -19.95 5.14 -0.03
CA PHE A 84 -19.83 5.60 -1.41
C PHE A 84 -19.47 4.46 -2.38
N MET A 85 -18.56 3.55 -1.97
CA MET A 85 -18.12 2.43 -2.79
C MET A 85 -18.69 1.06 -2.34
N ASN A 86 -19.60 1.04 -1.36
CA ASN A 86 -20.17 -0.17 -0.77
C ASN A 86 -19.10 -1.15 -0.25
N CYS A 87 -18.07 -0.63 0.40
CA CYS A 87 -16.96 -1.41 0.95
C CYS A 87 -17.12 -1.56 2.46
N LYS A 88 -16.99 -2.80 2.95
CA LYS A 88 -17.04 -3.10 4.40
C LYS A 88 -15.66 -3.27 5.02
N LEU A 89 -14.61 -3.39 4.20
CA LEU A 89 -13.24 -3.53 4.69
C LEU A 89 -12.73 -2.24 5.31
N PRO A 90 -11.81 -2.31 6.25
CA PRO A 90 -10.97 -1.19 6.63
C PRO A 90 -10.33 -0.52 5.41
N ILE A 91 -10.20 0.80 5.45
CA ILE A 91 -9.56 1.58 4.37
C ILE A 91 -8.44 2.42 4.94
N LEU A 92 -7.23 2.25 4.38
CA LEU A 92 -6.13 3.18 4.54
C LEU A 92 -6.19 4.24 3.43
N THR A 93 -6.03 5.51 3.77
CA THR A 93 -5.81 6.56 2.77
C THR A 93 -4.40 7.12 2.89
N ASP A 94 -3.73 7.31 1.76
CA ASP A 94 -2.46 8.05 1.72
C ASP A 94 -2.65 9.54 2.03
N SER A 95 -1.55 10.27 2.21
CA SER A 95 -1.59 11.72 2.47
C SER A 95 -1.96 12.57 1.24
N GLY A 96 -1.80 12.02 0.03
CA GLY A 96 -1.86 12.75 -1.23
C GLY A 96 -0.56 13.45 -1.63
N GLY A 97 0.43 13.55 -0.73
CA GLY A 97 1.69 14.27 -0.96
C GLY A 97 2.47 13.74 -2.17
N PHE A 98 2.67 12.42 -2.24
CA PHE A 98 3.40 11.79 -3.34
C PHE A 98 2.75 12.07 -4.72
N GLN A 99 1.41 11.98 -4.83
CA GLN A 99 0.70 12.23 -6.08
C GLN A 99 0.80 13.68 -6.51
N VAL A 100 0.77 14.62 -5.57
CA VAL A 100 1.01 16.03 -5.87
C VAL A 100 2.40 16.20 -6.47
N MET A 101 3.43 15.60 -5.88
CA MET A 101 4.81 15.71 -6.36
C MET A 101 5.04 15.00 -7.70
N SER A 102 4.38 13.86 -7.94
CA SER A 102 4.60 13.04 -9.14
C SER A 102 3.74 13.43 -10.35
N LEU A 103 2.52 13.91 -10.15
CA LEU A 103 1.54 14.14 -11.22
C LEU A 103 1.44 15.60 -11.67
N SER A 104 1.83 16.56 -10.86
CA SER A 104 1.68 17.95 -11.20
C SER A 104 2.98 18.55 -11.77
N LYS A 105 2.85 19.29 -12.88
CA LYS A 105 3.99 19.92 -13.57
C LYS A 105 4.43 21.23 -12.92
N LEU A 106 3.58 21.83 -12.07
CA LEU A 106 3.77 23.16 -11.48
C LEU A 106 3.55 23.09 -9.97
N ASN A 107 4.50 22.45 -9.28
CA ASN A 107 4.44 22.33 -7.82
C ASN A 107 5.31 23.39 -7.17
N LYS A 108 4.74 24.06 -6.21
CA LYS A 108 5.50 24.81 -5.23
C LYS A 108 5.28 24.15 -3.86
N VAL A 109 6.35 23.71 -3.25
CA VAL A 109 6.35 23.30 -1.85
C VAL A 109 6.65 24.51 -1.00
N ASP A 110 5.78 24.81 -0.05
CA ASP A 110 5.90 25.90 0.90
C ASP A 110 5.79 25.33 2.31
N ARG A 111 6.75 25.65 3.16
CA ARG A 111 6.84 25.07 4.50
C ARG A 111 5.55 25.25 5.31
N GLU A 112 4.97 26.46 5.25
CA GLU A 112 3.78 26.82 6.03
C GLU A 112 2.47 26.43 5.33
N LYS A 113 2.40 26.71 4.02
CA LYS A 113 1.17 26.50 3.25
C LYS A 113 0.97 25.07 2.77
N GLY A 114 2.03 24.26 2.73
CA GLY A 114 1.99 22.92 2.16
C GLY A 114 2.29 22.91 0.66
N ALA A 115 1.77 21.91 -0.05
CA ALA A 115 1.96 21.75 -1.48
C ALA A 115 0.90 22.55 -2.27
N ILE A 116 1.37 23.43 -3.15
CA ILE A 116 0.53 24.29 -4.01
C ILE A 116 0.63 23.76 -5.44
N PHE A 117 -0.50 23.38 -6.02
CA PHE A 117 -0.52 22.75 -7.34
C PHE A 117 -1.81 23.04 -8.10
N ASN A 118 -1.80 22.78 -9.40
CA ASN A 118 -2.98 22.80 -10.24
C ASN A 118 -3.42 21.37 -10.56
N SER A 119 -4.71 21.11 -10.46
CA SER A 119 -5.32 19.84 -10.83
C SER A 119 -5.00 19.50 -12.29
N HIS A 120 -4.55 18.28 -12.52
CA HIS A 120 -4.31 17.75 -13.86
C HIS A 120 -5.61 17.47 -14.64
N VAL A 121 -6.76 17.55 -13.96
CA VAL A 121 -8.07 17.24 -14.54
C VAL A 121 -8.74 18.47 -15.14
N ASP A 122 -8.74 19.59 -14.40
CA ASP A 122 -9.47 20.82 -14.73
C ASP A 122 -8.66 22.10 -14.56
N GLY A 123 -7.39 21.97 -14.17
CA GLY A 123 -6.49 23.12 -13.95
C GLY A 123 -6.78 23.95 -12.70
N LYS A 124 -7.79 23.59 -11.90
CA LYS A 124 -8.11 24.31 -10.65
C LYS A 124 -6.94 24.26 -9.68
N LYS A 125 -6.67 25.41 -9.04
CA LYS A 125 -5.61 25.53 -8.04
C LYS A 125 -6.04 24.93 -6.71
N PHE A 126 -5.16 24.11 -6.11
CA PHE A 126 -5.31 23.53 -4.79
C PHE A 126 -4.12 23.87 -3.90
N ILE A 127 -4.37 23.85 -2.61
CA ILE A 127 -3.36 23.93 -1.57
C ILE A 127 -3.61 22.72 -0.66
N LEU A 128 -2.64 21.81 -0.60
CA LEU A 128 -2.68 20.66 0.28
C LEU A 128 -1.69 20.92 1.43
N SER A 129 -2.20 21.40 2.55
CA SER A 129 -1.45 21.51 3.80
C SER A 129 -1.59 20.22 4.61
N PRO A 130 -0.78 20.00 5.67
CA PRO A 130 -0.98 18.89 6.60
C PRO A 130 -2.40 18.84 7.16
N GLU A 131 -2.97 19.97 7.55
CA GLU A 131 -4.32 20.08 8.09
C GLU A 131 -5.38 19.74 7.03
N GLU A 132 -5.17 20.20 5.80
CA GLU A 132 -6.10 19.91 4.70
C GLU A 132 -6.06 18.43 4.32
N SER A 133 -4.87 17.80 4.26
CA SER A 133 -4.74 16.36 4.04
C SER A 133 -5.52 15.57 5.11
N ILE A 134 -5.33 15.90 6.39
CA ILE A 134 -6.06 15.26 7.48
C ILE A 134 -7.56 15.53 7.39
N ARG A 135 -7.99 16.76 7.06
CA ARG A 135 -9.41 17.10 6.87
C ARG A 135 -10.04 16.24 5.78
N VAL A 136 -9.36 16.10 4.65
CA VAL A 136 -9.84 15.27 3.53
C VAL A 136 -9.95 13.81 3.96
N GLN A 137 -8.91 13.22 4.55
CA GLN A 137 -8.92 11.82 5.01
C GLN A 137 -10.00 11.55 6.08
N LYS A 138 -10.25 12.50 6.98
CA LYS A 138 -11.38 12.45 7.92
C LYS A 138 -12.72 12.47 7.18
N GLY A 139 -12.86 13.30 6.15
CA GLY A 139 -14.06 13.37 5.32
C GLY A 139 -14.30 12.11 4.48
N LEU A 140 -13.23 11.42 4.09
CA LEU A 140 -13.28 10.09 3.48
C LEU A 140 -13.69 9.00 4.47
N ASP A 141 -13.61 9.26 5.76
CA ASP A 141 -13.88 8.33 6.87
C ASP A 141 -12.90 7.14 6.92
N SER A 142 -11.63 7.38 6.61
CA SER A 142 -10.56 6.37 6.60
C SER A 142 -10.34 5.76 7.99
N ASP A 143 -9.97 4.48 8.05
CA ASP A 143 -9.63 3.78 9.30
C ASP A 143 -8.16 4.00 9.68
N ILE A 144 -7.28 4.06 8.68
CA ILE A 144 -5.88 4.41 8.84
C ILE A 144 -5.59 5.66 7.99
N VAL A 145 -5.05 6.67 8.65
CA VAL A 145 -4.75 7.99 8.09
C VAL A 145 -3.24 8.16 8.05
N MET A 146 -2.71 8.68 6.94
CA MET A 146 -1.30 8.98 6.81
C MET A 146 -1.01 10.46 7.06
N ILE A 147 0.08 10.77 7.75
CA ILE A 147 0.58 12.15 7.84
C ILE A 147 0.98 12.66 6.45
N MET A 148 0.97 14.00 6.27
CA MET A 148 1.55 14.58 5.08
C MET A 148 3.08 14.56 5.17
N ASP A 149 3.72 14.16 4.08
CA ASP A 149 5.17 14.10 3.92
C ASP A 149 5.61 14.75 2.61
N GLU A 150 6.87 15.11 2.50
CA GLU A 150 7.51 15.46 1.25
C GLU A 150 8.38 14.31 0.78
N CYS A 151 8.05 13.77 -0.41
CA CYS A 151 8.84 12.76 -1.08
C CYS A 151 9.54 13.42 -2.28
N PRO A 152 10.82 13.79 -2.20
CA PRO A 152 11.52 14.42 -3.32
C PRO A 152 11.66 13.45 -4.48
N LYS A 153 11.83 13.98 -5.69
CA LYS A 153 12.24 13.17 -6.84
C LYS A 153 13.57 12.48 -6.52
N LYS A 154 13.78 11.29 -7.12
CA LYS A 154 15.03 10.55 -6.92
C LYS A 154 16.26 11.46 -7.04
N THR A 155 17.01 11.56 -5.98
CA THR A 155 18.26 12.29 -5.89
C THR A 155 19.20 11.61 -4.91
N THR A 156 20.49 11.78 -5.11
CA THR A 156 21.55 11.36 -4.18
C THR A 156 22.16 12.54 -3.42
N ASP A 157 21.58 13.73 -3.57
CA ASP A 157 22.00 14.94 -2.86
C ASP A 157 21.51 14.90 -1.42
N TYR A 158 22.47 14.79 -0.50
CA TYR A 158 22.22 14.70 0.94
C TYR A 158 21.45 15.91 1.49
N ASP A 159 21.83 17.13 1.07
CA ASP A 159 21.21 18.36 1.58
C ASP A 159 19.75 18.49 1.13
N VAL A 160 19.45 18.07 -0.10
CA VAL A 160 18.07 18.04 -0.60
C VAL A 160 17.23 17.03 0.21
N ILE A 161 17.76 15.84 0.42
CA ILE A 161 17.07 14.80 1.21
C ILE A 161 16.89 15.22 2.66
N ASN A 162 17.92 15.83 3.28
CA ASN A 162 17.83 16.30 4.66
C ASN A 162 16.76 17.39 4.82
N LYS A 163 16.71 18.38 3.91
CA LYS A 163 15.68 19.44 3.93
C LYS A 163 14.28 18.87 3.80
N SER A 164 14.10 17.92 2.89
CA SER A 164 12.83 17.23 2.66
C SER A 164 12.39 16.42 3.90
N MET A 165 13.32 15.70 4.50
CA MET A 165 13.09 14.94 5.73
C MET A 165 12.69 15.86 6.90
N GLU A 166 13.39 16.98 7.10
CA GLU A 166 13.05 17.96 8.13
C GLU A 166 11.69 18.61 7.90
N LEU A 167 11.34 18.89 6.65
CA LEU A 167 10.01 19.39 6.30
C LEU A 167 8.93 18.34 6.61
N SER A 168 9.19 17.06 6.30
CA SER A 168 8.27 15.97 6.61
C SER A 168 8.05 15.82 8.12
N ILE A 169 9.08 15.97 8.96
CA ILE A 169 8.94 15.98 10.42
C ILE A 169 8.08 17.15 10.89
N TYR A 170 8.32 18.37 10.38
CA TYR A 170 7.52 19.54 10.70
C TYR A 170 6.03 19.35 10.31
N TRP A 171 5.77 18.77 9.15
CA TRP A 171 4.41 18.46 8.71
C TRP A 171 3.77 17.30 9.50
N ALA A 172 4.58 16.38 10.02
CA ALA A 172 4.11 15.30 10.88
C ALA A 172 3.51 15.83 12.18
N GLU A 173 4.16 16.80 12.85
CA GLU A 173 3.64 17.47 14.04
C GLU A 173 2.29 18.15 13.75
N ARG A 174 2.21 18.92 12.67
CA ARG A 174 0.99 19.59 12.25
C ARG A 174 -0.13 18.61 11.92
N SER A 175 0.19 17.51 11.23
CA SER A 175 -0.77 16.43 10.95
C SER A 175 -1.29 15.81 12.24
N LYS A 176 -0.41 15.55 13.23
CA LYS A 176 -0.79 15.00 14.53
C LYS A 176 -1.75 15.92 15.28
N ILE A 177 -1.45 17.24 15.30
CA ILE A 177 -2.32 18.24 15.93
C ILE A 177 -3.68 18.29 15.24
N ALA A 178 -3.72 18.32 13.89
CA ALA A 178 -4.94 18.34 13.09
C ALA A 178 -5.77 17.06 13.23
N PHE A 179 -5.11 15.91 13.42
CA PHE A 179 -5.78 14.63 13.66
C PHE A 179 -6.46 14.62 15.03
N GLY A 180 -5.82 15.18 16.07
CA GLY A 180 -6.36 15.23 17.41
C GLY A 180 -6.54 13.85 18.05
N LEU A 181 -7.37 13.76 19.06
CA LEU A 181 -7.68 12.49 19.73
C LEU A 181 -8.77 11.72 18.96
N ASN A 182 -8.42 10.55 18.47
CA ASN A 182 -9.35 9.63 17.83
C ASN A 182 -8.92 8.18 18.06
N PRO A 183 -9.35 7.55 19.15
CA PRO A 183 -8.88 6.21 19.53
C PRO A 183 -9.36 5.10 18.57
N HIS A 184 -10.32 5.39 17.69
CA HIS A 184 -10.90 4.39 16.79
C HIS A 184 -10.22 4.35 15.42
N LYS A 185 -9.28 5.26 15.15
CA LYS A 185 -8.55 5.37 13.88
C LYS A 185 -7.06 5.46 14.13
N GLY A 186 -6.27 4.79 13.28
CA GLY A 186 -4.81 4.87 13.33
C GLY A 186 -4.28 6.08 12.56
N LEU A 187 -3.33 6.81 13.14
CA LEU A 187 -2.52 7.81 12.43
C LEU A 187 -1.09 7.29 12.29
N PHE A 188 -0.61 7.17 11.05
CA PHE A 188 0.72 6.64 10.77
C PHE A 188 1.72 7.74 10.40
N GLY A 189 2.88 7.71 11.06
CA GLY A 189 4.04 8.52 10.69
C GLY A 189 4.75 7.97 9.46
N ILE A 190 5.40 8.83 8.66
CA ILE A 190 6.13 8.42 7.45
C ILE A 190 7.60 8.77 7.61
N VAL A 191 8.46 7.76 7.70
CA VAL A 191 9.91 7.88 7.81
C VAL A 191 10.49 8.22 6.44
N GLN A 192 11.13 9.38 6.32
CA GLN A 192 11.85 9.85 5.15
C GLN A 192 13.37 9.85 5.41
N GLY A 193 14.21 10.12 4.40
CA GLY A 193 15.67 10.19 4.54
C GLY A 193 16.45 9.53 3.40
N GLY A 194 15.79 9.20 2.27
CA GLY A 194 16.41 8.61 1.09
C GLY A 194 17.13 7.30 1.43
N LEU A 195 18.36 7.15 0.97
CA LEU A 195 19.22 6.00 1.27
C LEU A 195 20.22 6.28 2.41
N PHE A 196 20.07 7.40 3.12
CA PHE A 196 21.01 7.82 4.17
C PHE A 196 20.56 7.32 5.52
N LYS A 197 21.34 6.42 6.11
CA LYS A 197 21.06 5.78 7.40
C LYS A 197 20.84 6.77 8.54
N ASP A 198 21.69 7.79 8.64
CA ASP A 198 21.63 8.82 9.66
C ASP A 198 20.34 9.65 9.56
N LEU A 199 19.93 10.03 8.33
CA LEU A 199 18.68 10.75 8.09
C LEU A 199 17.46 9.88 8.40
N ARG A 200 17.47 8.60 7.99
CA ARG A 200 16.40 7.63 8.33
C ARG A 200 16.26 7.47 9.84
N THR A 201 17.39 7.31 10.53
CA THR A 201 17.42 7.16 11.99
C THR A 201 16.90 8.43 12.68
N LYS A 202 17.34 9.62 12.22
CA LYS A 202 16.86 10.92 12.72
C LYS A 202 15.34 11.05 12.51
N SER A 203 14.87 10.80 11.29
CA SER A 203 13.44 10.86 10.95
C SER A 203 12.59 9.96 11.85
N LEU A 204 12.97 8.69 11.99
CA LEU A 204 12.25 7.75 12.84
C LEU A 204 12.24 8.20 14.31
N ASN A 205 13.37 8.62 14.87
CA ASN A 205 13.45 9.05 16.26
C ASN A 205 12.56 10.27 16.55
N GLU A 206 12.52 11.24 15.65
CA GLU A 206 11.63 12.41 15.81
C GLU A 206 10.15 11.99 15.71
N LEU A 207 9.80 11.11 14.76
CA LEU A 207 8.45 10.61 14.65
C LEU A 207 8.02 9.79 15.89
N ILE A 208 8.94 9.02 16.50
CA ILE A 208 8.66 8.30 17.76
C ILE A 208 8.37 9.27 18.90
N LYS A 209 9.08 10.39 18.98
CA LYS A 209 8.82 11.44 20.01
C LYS A 209 7.45 12.09 19.83
N ILE A 210 7.03 12.34 18.59
CA ILE A 210 5.68 12.87 18.28
C ILE A 210 4.60 11.83 18.66
N GLY A 211 4.89 10.54 18.44
CA GLY A 211 4.03 9.40 18.78
C GLY A 211 2.92 9.13 17.77
N PHE A 212 2.99 7.98 17.09
CA PHE A 212 2.02 7.54 16.10
C PHE A 212 1.53 6.11 16.41
N ASP A 213 0.40 5.73 15.80
CA ASP A 213 -0.20 4.40 15.95
C ASP A 213 0.48 3.36 15.05
N GLY A 214 1.27 3.81 14.08
CA GLY A 214 2.09 3.00 13.18
C GLY A 214 3.13 3.84 12.46
N TYR A 215 4.11 3.18 11.84
CA TYR A 215 5.21 3.84 11.13
C TYR A 215 5.36 3.28 9.73
N ALA A 216 5.24 4.16 8.74
CA ALA A 216 5.49 3.84 7.35
C ALA A 216 6.92 4.21 6.93
N ILE A 217 7.47 3.46 6.00
CA ILE A 217 8.76 3.73 5.37
C ILE A 217 8.44 4.27 3.97
N GLY A 218 8.60 5.59 3.82
CA GLY A 218 8.36 6.31 2.57
C GLY A 218 9.64 6.57 1.79
N GLY A 219 9.52 7.14 0.58
CA GLY A 219 10.66 7.51 -0.26
C GLY A 219 11.49 6.34 -0.77
N LEU A 220 10.89 5.15 -0.83
CA LEU A 220 11.39 3.96 -1.51
C LEU A 220 10.42 3.58 -2.65
N ALA A 221 10.80 2.64 -3.53
CA ALA A 221 10.09 2.32 -4.78
C ALA A 221 9.98 3.51 -5.76
N VAL A 222 10.95 4.44 -5.71
CA VAL A 222 11.05 5.63 -6.57
C VAL A 222 12.21 5.57 -7.56
N GLY A 223 12.86 4.37 -7.68
CA GLY A 223 13.91 4.09 -8.65
C GLY A 223 15.23 3.57 -8.08
N GLU A 224 15.31 3.30 -6.78
CA GLU A 224 16.41 2.54 -6.18
C GLU A 224 16.34 1.07 -6.57
N SER A 225 17.45 0.36 -6.39
CA SER A 225 17.50 -1.09 -6.56
C SER A 225 16.91 -1.81 -5.35
N GLN A 226 16.52 -3.08 -5.52
CA GLN A 226 16.06 -3.93 -4.44
C GLN A 226 17.10 -4.03 -3.29
N ASN A 227 18.38 -4.13 -3.63
CA ASN A 227 19.46 -4.18 -2.63
C ASN A 227 19.56 -2.89 -1.81
N GLU A 228 19.43 -1.71 -2.45
CA GLU A 228 19.40 -0.42 -1.76
C GLU A 228 18.19 -0.34 -0.82
N MET A 229 17.00 -0.75 -1.29
CA MET A 229 15.80 -0.82 -0.46
C MET A 229 16.01 -1.74 0.75
N PHE A 230 16.53 -2.94 0.54
CA PHE A 230 16.79 -3.88 1.64
C PHE A 230 17.84 -3.36 2.62
N SER A 231 18.86 -2.64 2.15
CA SER A 231 19.85 -2.00 3.03
C SER A 231 19.20 -0.99 3.97
N VAL A 232 18.27 -0.16 3.46
CA VAL A 232 17.50 0.78 4.30
C VAL A 232 16.66 0.05 5.35
N LEU A 233 16.00 -1.06 4.96
CA LEU A 233 15.22 -1.86 5.89
C LEU A 233 16.11 -2.52 6.95
N ASP A 234 17.32 -2.97 6.59
CA ASP A 234 18.29 -3.53 7.53
C ASP A 234 18.79 -2.50 8.54
N ASP A 235 18.93 -1.24 8.14
CA ASP A 235 19.25 -0.14 9.05
C ASP A 235 18.13 0.18 10.05
N LEU A 236 16.87 0.05 9.62
CA LEU A 236 15.69 0.42 10.41
C LEU A 236 15.16 -0.70 11.31
N LYS A 237 15.33 -1.97 10.93
CA LYS A 237 14.66 -3.11 11.58
C LYS A 237 14.88 -3.22 13.10
N ASN A 238 16.06 -2.76 13.59
CA ASN A 238 16.41 -2.83 15.02
C ASN A 238 15.95 -1.62 15.83
N ILE A 239 15.49 -0.55 15.18
CA ILE A 239 15.15 0.71 15.85
C ILE A 239 13.67 1.09 15.68
N MET A 240 12.95 0.43 14.76
CA MET A 240 11.50 0.62 14.65
C MET A 240 10.76 -0.02 15.84
N PRO A 241 9.76 0.66 16.42
CA PRO A 241 8.99 0.13 17.54
C PRO A 241 8.40 -1.26 17.27
N ASP A 242 8.50 -2.16 18.26
CA ASP A 242 8.00 -3.53 18.13
C ASP A 242 6.49 -3.63 18.37
N ASP A 243 5.93 -2.70 19.12
CA ASP A 243 4.50 -2.61 19.46
C ASP A 243 3.66 -1.83 18.43
N LYS A 244 4.25 -1.47 17.28
CA LYS A 244 3.59 -0.69 16.23
C LYS A 244 3.69 -1.37 14.88
N PRO A 245 2.64 -1.29 14.02
CA PRO A 245 2.72 -1.80 12.66
C PRO A 245 3.71 -1.01 11.82
N ARG A 246 4.45 -1.71 10.94
CA ARG A 246 5.48 -1.20 10.04
C ARG A 246 5.00 -1.35 8.60
N TYR A 247 4.86 -0.24 7.90
CA TYR A 247 4.29 -0.22 6.56
C TYR A 247 5.32 0.24 5.52
N LEU A 248 5.62 -0.59 4.53
CA LEU A 248 6.49 -0.24 3.39
C LEU A 248 5.62 0.22 2.23
N MET A 249 5.68 1.53 1.93
CA MET A 249 4.78 2.18 0.99
C MET A 249 5.16 1.90 -0.48
N GLY A 250 4.16 1.56 -1.30
CA GLY A 250 4.32 1.43 -2.74
C GLY A 250 5.08 0.19 -3.23
N VAL A 251 5.41 -0.74 -2.33
CA VAL A 251 6.18 -1.95 -2.61
C VAL A 251 5.25 -3.18 -2.58
N GLY A 252 5.31 -4.14 -3.49
CA GLY A 252 6.09 -4.24 -4.67
C GLY A 252 5.90 -5.58 -5.34
N THR A 253 6.98 -6.16 -5.85
CA THR A 253 6.97 -7.53 -6.36
C THR A 253 6.83 -8.55 -5.22
N PRO A 254 6.41 -9.79 -5.52
CA PRO A 254 6.40 -10.84 -4.49
C PRO A 254 7.75 -11.05 -3.80
N ALA A 255 8.86 -10.96 -4.55
CA ALA A 255 10.22 -11.05 -4.02
C ALA A 255 10.54 -9.87 -3.06
N ASP A 256 10.14 -8.63 -3.42
CA ASP A 256 10.31 -7.47 -2.53
C ASP A 256 9.56 -7.66 -1.21
N ILE A 257 8.35 -8.19 -1.27
CA ILE A 257 7.52 -8.47 -0.10
C ILE A 257 8.19 -9.52 0.80
N LEU A 258 8.65 -10.64 0.23
CA LEU A 258 9.36 -11.69 0.98
C LEU A 258 10.58 -11.13 1.71
N GLY A 259 11.42 -10.38 0.98
CA GLY A 259 12.62 -9.78 1.55
C GLY A 259 12.33 -8.70 2.60
N ALA A 260 11.25 -7.93 2.45
CA ALA A 260 10.84 -6.93 3.41
C ALA A 260 10.22 -7.54 4.68
N VAL A 261 9.40 -8.60 4.56
CA VAL A 261 8.88 -9.36 5.71
C VAL A 261 10.03 -9.97 6.52
N LYS A 262 11.07 -10.50 5.87
CA LYS A 262 12.29 -10.99 6.53
C LYS A 262 12.95 -9.92 7.41
N ARG A 263 12.66 -8.64 7.15
CA ARG A 263 13.16 -7.45 7.87
C ARG A 263 12.12 -6.81 8.80
N GLY A 264 11.00 -7.49 9.02
CA GLY A 264 9.98 -7.11 10.00
C GLY A 264 8.94 -6.11 9.50
N VAL A 265 8.71 -6.03 8.20
CA VAL A 265 7.62 -5.21 7.63
C VAL A 265 6.30 -5.96 7.71
N ASP A 266 5.22 -5.25 8.07
CA ASP A 266 3.89 -5.80 8.32
C ASP A 266 2.86 -5.48 7.23
N MET A 267 3.01 -4.36 6.52
CA MET A 267 1.99 -3.87 5.60
C MET A 267 2.62 -3.44 4.27
N PHE A 268 1.88 -3.69 3.20
CA PHE A 268 2.30 -3.38 1.83
C PHE A 268 1.13 -2.88 1.00
N ASP A 269 1.40 -1.99 0.06
CA ASP A 269 0.52 -1.66 -1.04
C ASP A 269 1.29 -1.59 -2.35
N CYS A 270 0.67 -1.94 -3.44
CA CYS A 270 1.22 -1.66 -4.77
C CYS A 270 0.12 -1.72 -5.83
N VAL A 271 0.23 -0.88 -6.84
CA VAL A 271 -0.63 -0.95 -8.03
C VAL A 271 -0.27 -2.12 -8.95
N MET A 272 0.84 -2.80 -8.70
CA MET A 272 1.39 -3.82 -9.59
C MET A 272 0.40 -4.97 -9.87
N PRO A 273 -0.26 -5.61 -8.89
CA PRO A 273 -1.19 -6.70 -9.19
C PRO A 273 -2.31 -6.28 -10.14
N THR A 274 -2.93 -5.14 -9.88
CA THR A 274 -4.04 -4.63 -10.69
C THR A 274 -3.59 -4.05 -12.03
N ARG A 275 -2.44 -3.36 -12.07
CA ARG A 275 -1.87 -2.81 -13.30
C ARG A 275 -1.44 -3.94 -14.24
N SER A 276 -0.68 -4.90 -13.73
CA SER A 276 -0.21 -6.07 -14.46
C SER A 276 -1.39 -6.92 -14.98
N GLY A 277 -2.38 -7.18 -14.15
CA GLY A 277 -3.58 -7.90 -14.54
C GLY A 277 -4.29 -7.27 -15.74
N ARG A 278 -4.45 -5.95 -15.76
CA ARG A 278 -5.07 -5.25 -16.91
C ARG A 278 -4.20 -5.21 -18.17
N THR A 279 -2.90 -5.47 -18.06
CA THR A 279 -1.98 -5.48 -19.21
C THR A 279 -1.62 -6.87 -19.70
N GLY A 280 -2.13 -7.92 -19.06
CA GLY A 280 -1.96 -9.31 -19.47
C GLY A 280 -0.80 -10.04 -18.76
N LEU A 281 -0.24 -9.47 -17.67
CA LEU A 281 0.79 -10.10 -16.86
C LEU A 281 0.17 -10.68 -15.58
N ALA A 282 0.31 -11.99 -15.38
CA ALA A 282 -0.07 -12.73 -14.19
C ALA A 282 1.13 -13.05 -13.30
N PHE A 283 0.88 -13.06 -11.99
CA PHE A 283 1.77 -13.63 -10.98
C PHE A 283 1.27 -15.01 -10.58
N THR A 284 2.15 -15.99 -10.56
CA THR A 284 1.83 -17.38 -10.20
C THR A 284 2.92 -17.94 -9.28
N TRP A 285 2.65 -19.04 -8.61
CA TRP A 285 3.65 -19.75 -7.78
C TRP A 285 4.85 -20.28 -8.57
N ASN A 286 4.76 -20.29 -9.89
CA ASN A 286 5.84 -20.69 -10.79
C ASN A 286 6.46 -19.50 -11.56
N GLY A 287 6.26 -18.27 -11.06
CA GLY A 287 6.76 -17.03 -11.66
C GLY A 287 5.72 -16.30 -12.50
N ARG A 288 6.18 -15.40 -13.37
CA ARG A 288 5.33 -14.48 -14.13
C ARG A 288 4.91 -15.06 -15.48
N ILE A 289 3.64 -14.86 -15.85
CA ILE A 289 3.07 -15.29 -17.12
C ILE A 289 2.53 -14.08 -17.88
N ASN A 290 3.06 -13.79 -19.07
CA ASN A 290 2.40 -12.86 -19.99
C ASN A 290 1.43 -13.64 -20.87
N ILE A 291 0.15 -13.53 -20.54
CA ILE A 291 -0.92 -14.32 -21.17
C ILE A 291 -1.13 -14.00 -22.65
N LYS A 292 -0.62 -12.85 -23.14
CA LYS A 292 -0.70 -12.48 -24.57
C LYS A 292 0.23 -13.29 -25.47
N ASN A 293 1.15 -14.07 -24.89
CA ASN A 293 2.09 -14.87 -25.66
C ASN A 293 1.37 -15.97 -26.44
N ASN A 294 1.68 -16.11 -27.73
CA ASN A 294 1.08 -17.08 -28.63
C ASN A 294 1.20 -18.54 -28.17
N LYS A 295 2.18 -18.90 -27.34
CA LYS A 295 2.30 -20.24 -26.78
C LYS A 295 1.08 -20.70 -25.99
N PHE A 296 0.28 -19.75 -25.49
CA PHE A 296 -0.94 -20.05 -24.71
C PHE A 296 -2.19 -20.20 -25.54
N LYS A 297 -2.14 -19.95 -26.85
CA LYS A 297 -3.28 -20.03 -27.77
C LYS A 297 -4.01 -21.39 -27.75
N ASN A 298 -3.29 -22.47 -27.47
CA ASN A 298 -3.86 -23.83 -27.42
C ASN A 298 -3.64 -24.49 -26.07
N ASP A 299 -3.31 -23.72 -25.03
CA ASP A 299 -3.07 -24.23 -23.66
C ASP A 299 -4.38 -24.21 -22.87
N ASN A 300 -4.99 -25.37 -22.69
CA ASN A 300 -6.26 -25.54 -21.99
C ASN A 300 -6.11 -25.69 -20.47
N GLU A 301 -4.88 -25.66 -19.95
CA GLU A 301 -4.62 -25.70 -18.52
C GLU A 301 -5.01 -24.39 -17.84
N PRO A 302 -5.35 -24.41 -16.53
CA PRO A 302 -5.61 -23.21 -15.77
C PRO A 302 -4.36 -22.33 -15.69
N LEU A 303 -4.57 -21.04 -15.40
CA LEU A 303 -3.48 -20.05 -15.30
C LEU A 303 -2.41 -20.44 -14.29
N ASP A 304 -2.84 -20.82 -13.09
CA ASP A 304 -1.99 -21.36 -12.03
C ASP A 304 -2.70 -22.56 -11.36
N PRO A 305 -2.22 -23.79 -11.59
CA PRO A 305 -2.81 -24.99 -10.96
C PRO A 305 -2.74 -24.96 -9.42
N ASN A 306 -1.81 -24.19 -8.85
CA ASN A 306 -1.62 -24.07 -7.40
C ASN A 306 -2.49 -22.97 -6.77
N CYS A 307 -3.24 -22.22 -7.55
CA CYS A 307 -4.18 -21.21 -7.04
C CYS A 307 -5.32 -21.88 -6.25
N SER A 308 -5.54 -21.47 -5.01
CA SER A 308 -6.60 -22.01 -4.16
C SER A 308 -8.01 -21.61 -4.60
N ASN A 309 -8.15 -20.52 -5.38
CA ASN A 309 -9.43 -20.02 -5.81
C ASN A 309 -9.95 -20.79 -7.04
N LEU A 310 -10.74 -21.82 -6.79
CA LEU A 310 -11.33 -22.68 -7.83
C LEU A 310 -12.16 -21.93 -8.86
N ASN A 311 -12.74 -20.78 -8.54
CA ASN A 311 -13.51 -20.00 -9.49
C ASN A 311 -12.63 -19.32 -10.54
N LEU A 312 -11.41 -18.95 -10.20
CA LEU A 312 -10.43 -18.40 -11.15
C LEU A 312 -9.81 -19.51 -12.01
N ASN A 313 -9.60 -20.69 -11.43
CA ASN A 313 -9.06 -21.86 -12.15
C ASN A 313 -10.01 -22.50 -13.17
N LYS A 314 -11.27 -22.05 -13.26
CA LYS A 314 -12.19 -22.50 -14.32
C LYS A 314 -11.80 -22.01 -15.72
N TYR A 315 -10.97 -20.98 -15.81
CA TYR A 315 -10.60 -20.34 -17.06
C TYR A 315 -9.22 -20.79 -17.51
N SER A 316 -9.16 -21.38 -18.70
CA SER A 316 -7.89 -21.82 -19.30
C SER A 316 -7.04 -20.66 -19.77
N LYS A 317 -5.72 -20.90 -19.88
CA LYS A 317 -4.79 -19.94 -20.50
C LYS A 317 -5.19 -19.61 -21.94
N ASN A 318 -5.71 -20.60 -22.72
CA ASN A 318 -6.24 -20.39 -24.04
C ASN A 318 -7.36 -19.34 -24.06
N TYR A 319 -8.36 -19.49 -23.19
CA TYR A 319 -9.47 -18.54 -23.10
C TYR A 319 -9.00 -17.13 -22.67
N LEU A 320 -8.16 -17.05 -21.64
CA LEU A 320 -7.58 -15.78 -21.21
C LEU A 320 -6.74 -15.12 -22.31
N ASN A 321 -5.92 -15.88 -23.04
CA ASN A 321 -5.18 -15.40 -24.22
C ASN A 321 -6.12 -14.81 -25.27
N HIS A 322 -7.21 -15.50 -25.58
CA HIS A 322 -8.25 -15.01 -26.51
C HIS A 322 -8.82 -13.66 -26.02
N LEU A 323 -9.26 -13.56 -24.76
CA LEU A 323 -9.84 -12.33 -24.21
C LEU A 323 -8.87 -11.13 -24.30
N PHE A 324 -7.58 -11.34 -24.04
CA PHE A 324 -6.59 -10.26 -24.15
C PHE A 324 -6.28 -9.88 -25.58
N ASN A 325 -6.27 -10.83 -26.52
CA ASN A 325 -6.03 -10.56 -27.93
C ASN A 325 -7.22 -9.86 -28.63
N THR A 326 -8.42 -10.05 -28.10
CA THR A 326 -9.65 -9.37 -28.56
C THR A 326 -9.99 -8.11 -27.76
N ASN A 327 -9.15 -7.75 -26.76
CA ASN A 327 -9.34 -6.61 -25.85
C ASN A 327 -10.66 -6.66 -25.06
N GLU A 328 -11.13 -7.86 -24.71
CA GLU A 328 -12.32 -8.03 -23.88
C GLU A 328 -12.03 -7.63 -22.42
N ILE A 329 -12.93 -6.81 -21.84
CA ILE A 329 -12.80 -6.30 -20.47
C ILE A 329 -12.72 -7.43 -19.45
N LEU A 330 -13.42 -8.54 -19.70
CA LEU A 330 -13.41 -9.72 -18.81
C LEU A 330 -12.00 -10.28 -18.60
N GLY A 331 -11.13 -10.24 -19.62
CA GLY A 331 -9.73 -10.65 -19.48
C GLY A 331 -9.01 -9.83 -18.40
N SER A 332 -9.15 -8.51 -18.44
CA SER A 332 -8.59 -7.61 -17.42
C SER A 332 -9.17 -7.86 -16.02
N THR A 333 -10.46 -8.14 -15.91
CA THR A 333 -11.13 -8.46 -14.64
C THR A 333 -10.59 -9.76 -14.05
N LEU A 334 -10.60 -10.85 -14.81
CA LEU A 334 -10.16 -12.17 -14.35
C LEU A 334 -8.69 -12.16 -13.94
N LEU A 335 -7.82 -11.54 -14.75
CA LEU A 335 -6.40 -11.53 -14.45
C LEU A 335 -6.05 -10.61 -13.28
N THR A 336 -6.79 -9.51 -13.10
CA THR A 336 -6.63 -8.63 -11.93
C THR A 336 -7.05 -9.35 -10.65
N LEU A 337 -8.19 -10.04 -10.66
CA LEU A 337 -8.63 -10.83 -9.50
C LEU A 337 -7.66 -11.97 -9.20
N HIS A 338 -7.14 -12.65 -10.23
CA HIS A 338 -6.11 -13.68 -10.05
C HIS A 338 -4.86 -13.11 -9.36
N ASN A 339 -4.35 -11.97 -9.82
CA ASN A 339 -3.17 -11.36 -9.22
C ASN A 339 -3.42 -10.93 -7.77
N ILE A 340 -4.58 -10.34 -7.46
CA ILE A 340 -4.92 -9.99 -6.08
C ILE A 340 -4.99 -11.26 -5.23
N ASN A 341 -5.68 -12.30 -5.71
CA ASN A 341 -5.78 -13.58 -5.02
C ASN A 341 -4.38 -14.18 -4.73
N PHE A 342 -3.49 -14.20 -5.72
CA PHE A 342 -2.11 -14.66 -5.54
C PHE A 342 -1.38 -13.89 -4.44
N TYR A 343 -1.52 -12.55 -4.40
CA TYR A 343 -0.90 -11.75 -3.35
C TYR A 343 -1.48 -12.05 -1.96
N GLN A 344 -2.78 -12.32 -1.85
CA GLN A 344 -3.38 -12.72 -0.56
C GLN A 344 -2.98 -14.13 -0.14
N GLU A 345 -2.86 -15.07 -1.08
CA GLU A 345 -2.29 -16.41 -0.81
C GLU A 345 -0.84 -16.32 -0.35
N LEU A 346 -0.03 -15.46 -0.98
CA LEU A 346 1.34 -15.21 -0.56
C LEU A 346 1.38 -14.70 0.88
N MET A 347 0.52 -13.71 1.24
CA MET A 347 0.44 -13.20 2.61
C MET A 347 0.03 -14.31 3.60
N SER A 348 -0.94 -15.13 3.25
CA SER A 348 -1.38 -16.25 4.08
C SER A 348 -0.25 -17.27 4.29
N SER A 349 0.45 -17.66 3.23
CA SER A 349 1.58 -18.58 3.29
C SER A 349 2.74 -18.02 4.13
N ILE A 350 3.03 -16.73 4.00
CA ILE A 350 4.02 -16.03 4.85
C ILE A 350 3.63 -16.15 6.32
N ARG A 351 2.38 -15.78 6.68
CA ARG A 351 1.91 -15.86 8.07
C ARG A 351 1.97 -17.27 8.64
N GLU A 352 1.60 -18.27 7.85
CA GLU A 352 1.69 -19.68 8.26
C GLU A 352 3.12 -20.13 8.53
N ASN A 353 4.07 -19.75 7.66
CA ASN A 353 5.46 -20.12 7.81
C ASN A 353 6.13 -19.40 8.99
N ILE A 354 5.76 -18.14 9.26
CA ILE A 354 6.22 -17.45 10.47
C ILE A 354 5.73 -18.19 11.73
N LYS A 355 4.42 -18.52 11.80
CA LYS A 355 3.86 -19.26 12.94
C LYS A 355 4.50 -20.63 13.17
N LYS A 356 5.00 -21.27 12.10
CA LYS A 356 5.68 -22.57 12.16
C LYS A 356 7.19 -22.45 12.42
N GLY A 357 7.78 -21.23 12.45
CA GLY A 357 9.23 -21.02 12.54
C GLY A 357 9.98 -21.51 11.30
N THR A 358 9.36 -21.50 10.14
CA THR A 358 9.90 -22.01 8.86
C THR A 358 10.00 -20.94 7.79
N PHE A 359 9.87 -19.67 8.17
CA PHE A 359 9.80 -18.58 7.20
C PHE A 359 11.08 -18.42 6.38
N ASP A 360 12.27 -18.59 6.97
CA ASP A 360 13.53 -18.51 6.21
C ASP A 360 13.56 -19.56 5.09
N LYS A 361 13.13 -20.80 5.37
CA LYS A 361 13.07 -21.84 4.35
C LYS A 361 12.09 -21.50 3.23
N PHE A 362 10.92 -20.97 3.57
CA PHE A 362 9.92 -20.50 2.61
C PHE A 362 10.46 -19.35 1.77
N HIS A 363 11.10 -18.36 2.41
CA HIS A 363 11.72 -17.23 1.73
C HIS A 363 12.76 -17.72 0.70
N ASP A 364 13.69 -18.59 1.10
CA ASP A 364 14.79 -19.05 0.24
C ASP A 364 14.27 -19.93 -0.92
N GLU A 365 13.14 -20.62 -0.74
CA GLU A 365 12.49 -21.38 -1.82
C GLU A 365 11.88 -20.49 -2.90
N TYR A 366 11.31 -19.34 -2.51
CA TYR A 366 10.47 -18.53 -3.42
C TYR A 366 11.08 -17.22 -3.85
N ILE A 367 12.13 -16.69 -3.18
CA ILE A 367 12.70 -15.37 -3.47
C ILE A 367 13.17 -15.21 -4.93
N ASP A 368 13.73 -16.24 -5.51
CA ASP A 368 14.22 -16.24 -6.90
C ASP A 368 13.19 -16.72 -7.93
N LYS A 369 12.08 -17.32 -7.48
CA LYS A 369 11.02 -17.81 -8.36
C LYS A 369 9.97 -16.74 -8.66
N LEU A 370 9.69 -15.85 -7.70
CA LEU A 370 8.62 -14.87 -7.71
C LEU A 370 9.12 -13.45 -8.01
#